data_f9f737696bec3e15c5b6b798c177ffb1
#
_entry.id   f9f737696bec3e15c5b6b798c177ffb1
#
_cell.length_a   1.000
_cell.length_b   1.000
_cell.length_c   1.000
_cell.angle_alpha   90.00
_cell.angle_beta   90.00
_cell.angle_gamma   90.00
#
_symmetry.space_group_name_H-M   'P 1'
#
loop_
_entity.id
_entity.type
_entity.pdbx_description
1 polymer ?
#
loop_
_entity_poly.entity_id
_entity_poly.type
_entity_poly.pdbx_seq_one_letter_code
_entity_poly.pdbx_strand_id
1 'polypeptide(L)'
;MRTKSFFMALLSFASLTASAQQSETQTTDSLVKAAYFVDGKYYSKELPTDAVAAQSMGFMSLSKDYMIVNITLSKGATVPQSWAKYEIPRNRVKGIAEIDEEIKNRELMNKRMFPEGGYKYLELEVGKPLPGHFAEYDIDGNPWTDELIKGRKVVVNAWFSGCGPCLREMPILSEWKELLPDVLFLSVNFEKADKVRRITQQRGFNWNHIYDDKYFVRFVGTGGFPLFLVLDEKGIVRYVGNGTNDGKRAEILKLIKSL
;
A
#
# COMPACT_ATOMS: atom_id res chain seq x y z
N MET A 1 67.91 -67.49 6.41
CA MET A 1 68.30 -66.84 7.67
C MET A 1 67.43 -65.60 7.87
N ARG A 2 66.69 -65.62 8.99
CA ARG A 2 66.10 -64.53 9.78
C ARG A 2 65.21 -63.46 9.01
N THR A 3 63.98 -63.72 8.92
CA THR A 3 62.81 -63.09 9.59
C THR A 3 63.10 -61.81 10.38
N LYS A 4 62.42 -60.72 10.03
CA LYS A 4 61.91 -59.78 11.02
C LYS A 4 60.59 -59.16 10.51
N SER A 5 59.54 -59.51 11.22
CA SER A 5 58.26 -58.86 11.26
C SER A 5 58.39 -57.33 11.52
N PHE A 6 57.56 -56.56 10.89
CA PHE A 6 57.19 -55.28 11.40
C PHE A 6 55.63 -55.12 11.29
N PHE A 7 55.05 -55.35 12.43
CA PHE A 7 53.72 -54.96 12.76
C PHE A 7 53.76 -53.45 13.05
N MET A 8 53.03 -52.67 12.38
CA MET A 8 52.63 -51.32 12.88
C MET A 8 51.30 -50.92 12.38
N ALA A 9 50.37 -51.06 13.25
CA ALA A 9 49.26 -50.14 13.67
C ALA A 9 48.61 -49.28 12.60
N LEU A 10 47.49 -49.75 12.09
CA LEU A 10 46.40 -48.94 11.61
C LEU A 10 45.49 -48.62 12.82
N LEU A 11 45.68 -47.44 13.39
CA LEU A 11 44.78 -46.89 14.38
C LEU A 11 44.29 -45.52 13.87
N SER A 12 42.95 -45.45 13.74
CA SER A 12 42.11 -44.27 13.95
C SER A 12 42.30 -43.05 13.04
N PHE A 13 41.57 -43.04 11.93
CA PHE A 13 40.97 -41.84 11.39
C PHE A 13 39.52 -42.15 11.02
N ALA A 14 38.69 -42.31 12.02
CA ALA A 14 37.26 -42.45 11.86
C ALA A 14 36.56 -41.77 13.04
N SER A 15 36.69 -40.43 13.12
CA SER A 15 35.83 -39.65 14.01
C SER A 15 36.08 -38.15 13.82
N LEU A 16 35.70 -37.59 12.68
CA LEU A 16 35.56 -36.12 12.51
C LEU A 16 34.74 -35.76 11.26
N THR A 17 33.70 -36.52 10.94
CA THR A 17 32.74 -36.15 9.88
C THR A 17 31.28 -36.32 10.31
N ALA A 18 31.01 -36.24 11.61
CA ALA A 18 29.64 -36.40 12.13
C ALA A 18 29.12 -35.17 12.89
N SER A 19 29.63 -33.96 12.60
CA SER A 19 29.13 -32.75 13.26
C SER A 19 28.89 -31.56 12.32
N ALA A 20 28.82 -31.78 11.00
CA ALA A 20 28.50 -30.71 10.03
C ALA A 20 27.23 -30.96 9.23
N GLN A 21 26.34 -31.84 9.67
CA GLN A 21 25.13 -32.19 8.95
C GLN A 21 23.86 -32.23 9.84
N GLN A 22 23.83 -31.39 10.85
CA GLN A 22 22.64 -31.21 11.70
C GLN A 22 22.18 -29.77 11.83
N SER A 23 22.10 -29.02 10.74
CA SER A 23 21.47 -27.68 10.77
C SER A 23 20.64 -27.31 9.55
N GLU A 24 20.27 -28.27 8.69
CA GLU A 24 19.39 -27.97 7.54
C GLU A 24 18.25 -28.98 7.36
N THR A 25 17.48 -29.17 8.39
CA THR A 25 16.10 -29.69 8.24
C THR A 25 15.22 -29.06 9.30
N GLN A 26 15.11 -27.72 9.27
CA GLN A 26 13.92 -27.10 9.80
C GLN A 26 12.83 -27.35 8.76
N THR A 27 12.02 -28.34 9.04
CA THR A 27 10.84 -28.71 8.28
C THR A 27 9.97 -27.48 8.06
N THR A 28 9.56 -27.24 6.82
CA THR A 28 8.60 -26.21 6.40
C THR A 28 7.30 -26.22 7.21
N ASP A 29 7.06 -27.26 7.97
CA ASP A 29 5.91 -27.44 8.87
C ASP A 29 5.95 -26.55 10.12
N SER A 30 7.08 -25.89 10.41
CA SER A 30 7.21 -24.97 11.55
C SER A 30 6.95 -23.51 11.20
N LEU A 31 6.76 -23.15 9.92
CA LEU A 31 6.53 -21.79 9.48
C LEU A 31 5.09 -21.34 9.70
N VAL A 32 4.91 -20.11 10.18
CA VAL A 32 3.61 -19.54 10.55
C VAL A 32 3.25 -18.41 9.59
N LYS A 33 2.00 -18.36 9.16
CA LYS A 33 1.48 -17.21 8.41
C LYS A 33 1.34 -16.02 9.34
N ALA A 34 2.05 -14.92 9.04
CA ALA A 34 1.81 -13.65 9.70
C ALA A 34 0.52 -13.02 9.14
N ALA A 35 -0.24 -12.33 10.00
CA ALA A 35 -1.42 -11.58 9.60
C ALA A 35 -1.18 -10.06 9.66
N TYR A 36 -0.28 -9.63 10.54
CA TYR A 36 0.01 -8.22 10.75
C TYR A 36 1.51 -7.94 10.74
N PHE A 37 1.86 -6.76 10.24
CA PHE A 37 3.20 -6.20 10.32
C PHE A 37 3.10 -4.83 11.00
N VAL A 38 3.78 -4.65 12.12
CA VAL A 38 3.71 -3.44 12.95
C VAL A 38 5.10 -3.13 13.47
N ASP A 39 5.60 -1.93 13.22
CA ASP A 39 6.90 -1.45 13.72
C ASP A 39 8.05 -2.45 13.52
N GLY A 40 8.17 -2.99 12.29
CA GLY A 40 9.23 -3.94 11.92
C GLY A 40 9.03 -5.38 12.40
N LYS A 41 7.92 -5.71 13.06
CA LYS A 41 7.63 -7.02 13.64
C LYS A 41 6.41 -7.67 13.02
N TYR A 42 6.39 -9.01 13.02
CA TYR A 42 5.29 -9.81 12.49
C TYR A 42 4.46 -10.39 13.62
N TYR A 43 3.14 -10.44 13.41
CA TYR A 43 2.20 -10.91 14.42
C TYR A 43 1.18 -11.87 13.81
N SER A 44 0.67 -12.77 14.66
CA SER A 44 -0.36 -13.73 14.30
C SER A 44 -1.73 -13.07 14.12
N LYS A 45 -2.68 -13.81 13.53
CA LYS A 45 -4.07 -13.35 13.33
C LYS A 45 -4.84 -13.07 14.62
N GLU A 46 -4.40 -13.61 15.74
CA GLU A 46 -5.00 -13.42 17.06
C GLU A 46 -4.64 -12.08 17.71
N LEU A 47 -3.81 -11.25 17.05
CA LEU A 47 -3.44 -9.92 17.56
C LEU A 47 -4.69 -9.05 17.75
N PRO A 48 -4.96 -8.49 18.94
CA PRO A 48 -6.08 -7.58 19.18
C PRO A 48 -5.75 -6.18 18.62
N THR A 49 -6.13 -5.93 17.38
CA THR A 49 -5.82 -4.67 16.68
C THR A 49 -6.67 -3.48 17.12
N ASP A 50 -7.78 -3.73 17.80
CA ASP A 50 -8.65 -2.73 18.42
C ASP A 50 -8.02 -2.03 19.62
N ALA A 51 -6.99 -2.64 20.21
CA ALA A 51 -6.31 -2.10 21.40
C ALA A 51 -5.23 -1.04 21.08
N VAL A 52 -5.03 -0.68 19.82
CA VAL A 52 -3.94 0.20 19.41
C VAL A 52 -4.44 1.43 18.65
N ALA A 53 -3.89 2.59 18.98
CA ALA A 53 -4.07 3.80 18.20
C ALA A 53 -3.30 3.68 16.88
N ALA A 54 -3.98 3.26 15.83
CA ALA A 54 -3.43 3.18 14.49
C ALA A 54 -3.65 4.50 13.74
N GLN A 55 -2.60 5.02 13.12
CA GLN A 55 -2.69 6.16 12.20
C GLN A 55 -3.26 5.69 10.86
N SER A 56 -2.86 4.51 10.42
CA SER A 56 -3.38 3.89 9.21
C SER A 56 -3.23 2.38 9.25
N MET A 57 -4.12 1.70 8.52
CA MET A 57 -3.98 0.29 8.19
C MET A 57 -3.88 0.15 6.68
N GLY A 58 -2.76 -0.40 6.21
CA GLY A 58 -2.51 -0.74 4.81
C GLY A 58 -2.44 -2.25 4.62
N PHE A 59 -2.68 -2.71 3.41
CA PHE A 59 -2.58 -4.13 3.07
C PHE A 59 -1.28 -4.40 2.31
N MET A 60 -0.63 -5.49 2.66
CA MET A 60 0.49 -6.08 1.93
C MET A 60 0.02 -7.42 1.38
N SER A 61 -0.25 -7.51 0.09
CA SER A 61 -0.69 -8.75 -0.55
C SER A 61 0.51 -9.49 -1.12
N LEU A 62 0.68 -10.75 -0.72
CA LEU A 62 1.77 -11.61 -1.16
C LEU A 62 1.32 -12.64 -2.18
N SER A 63 0.04 -13.03 -2.13
CA SER A 63 -0.58 -13.97 -3.05
C SER A 63 -2.09 -13.80 -3.04
N LYS A 64 -2.81 -14.59 -3.86
CA LYS A 64 -4.29 -14.62 -3.81
C LYS A 64 -4.84 -15.07 -2.46
N ASP A 65 -4.07 -15.89 -1.74
CA ASP A 65 -4.51 -16.56 -0.51
C ASP A 65 -3.81 -16.05 0.76
N TYR A 66 -2.90 -15.08 0.61
CA TYR A 66 -2.09 -14.59 1.72
C TYR A 66 -1.94 -13.08 1.69
N MET A 67 -2.37 -12.45 2.76
CA MET A 67 -2.35 -11.00 2.91
C MET A 67 -1.87 -10.64 4.31
N ILE A 68 -0.98 -9.66 4.39
CA ILE A 68 -0.54 -9.05 5.65
C ILE A 68 -1.10 -7.65 5.74
N VAL A 69 -1.64 -7.30 6.90
CA VAL A 69 -2.05 -5.93 7.21
C VAL A 69 -0.87 -5.21 7.83
N ASN A 70 -0.42 -4.15 7.16
CA ASN A 70 0.56 -3.23 7.72
C ASN A 70 -0.16 -2.19 8.60
N ILE A 71 0.22 -2.10 9.86
CA ILE A 71 -0.35 -1.13 10.82
C ILE A 71 0.72 -0.09 11.14
N THR A 72 0.42 1.17 10.86
CA THR A 72 1.25 2.31 11.25
C THR A 72 0.68 2.91 12.52
N LEU A 73 1.48 2.97 13.57
CA LEU A 73 1.08 3.55 14.85
C LEU A 73 0.97 5.07 14.76
N SER A 74 0.03 5.63 15.50
CA SER A 74 -0.07 7.09 15.69
C SER A 74 1.19 7.65 16.32
N LYS A 75 1.51 8.93 16.03
CA LYS A 75 2.69 9.59 16.58
C LYS A 75 2.74 9.51 18.10
N GLY A 76 3.82 8.92 18.62
CA GLY A 76 4.03 8.72 20.05
C GLY A 76 3.39 7.44 20.62
N ALA A 77 2.61 6.69 19.83
CA ALA A 77 2.13 5.38 20.24
C ALA A 77 3.24 4.33 20.13
N THR A 78 3.21 3.35 21.03
CA THR A 78 4.15 2.23 21.05
C THR A 78 3.39 0.92 20.99
N VAL A 79 4.06 -0.13 20.51
CA VAL A 79 3.51 -1.48 20.52
C VAL A 79 3.27 -1.92 21.97
N PRO A 80 2.05 -2.32 22.35
CA PRO A 80 1.74 -2.77 23.70
C PRO A 80 2.59 -4.00 24.08
N GLN A 81 3.10 -4.04 25.31
CA GLN A 81 3.89 -5.18 25.79
C GLN A 81 3.09 -6.50 25.76
N SER A 82 1.78 -6.42 25.94
CA SER A 82 0.87 -7.57 25.86
C SER A 82 0.85 -8.26 24.49
N TRP A 83 1.36 -7.59 23.45
CA TRP A 83 1.43 -8.14 22.08
C TRP A 83 2.59 -9.11 21.88
N ALA A 84 3.58 -9.13 22.77
CA ALA A 84 4.75 -10.01 22.66
C ALA A 84 4.37 -11.49 22.47
N LYS A 85 3.28 -11.95 23.07
CA LYS A 85 2.81 -13.34 22.93
C LYS A 85 2.25 -13.70 21.55
N TYR A 86 1.94 -12.68 20.72
CA TYR A 86 1.45 -12.85 19.34
C TYR A 86 2.56 -12.63 18.32
N GLU A 87 3.75 -12.19 18.74
CA GLU A 87 4.87 -11.94 17.85
C GLU A 87 5.37 -13.25 17.22
N ILE A 88 5.57 -13.22 15.92
CA ILE A 88 6.15 -14.32 15.16
C ILE A 88 7.60 -13.96 14.84
N PRO A 89 8.59 -14.69 15.35
CA PRO A 89 9.99 -14.47 14.99
C PRO A 89 10.17 -14.50 13.48
N ARG A 90 10.92 -13.53 12.93
CA ARG A 90 11.07 -13.34 11.48
C ARG A 90 11.45 -14.63 10.74
N ASN A 91 12.37 -15.41 11.28
CA ASN A 91 12.83 -16.68 10.69
C ASN A 91 11.75 -17.78 10.69
N ARG A 92 10.63 -17.55 11.36
CA ARG A 92 9.48 -18.45 11.38
C ARG A 92 8.31 -17.94 10.53
N VAL A 93 8.42 -16.77 9.93
CA VAL A 93 7.37 -16.22 9.06
C VAL A 93 7.36 -16.98 7.74
N LYS A 94 6.21 -17.56 7.39
CA LYS A 94 6.02 -18.23 6.09
C LYS A 94 6.11 -17.21 4.98
N GLY A 95 6.86 -17.52 3.92
CA GLY A 95 6.99 -16.63 2.76
C GLY A 95 7.80 -15.35 3.03
N ILE A 96 8.74 -15.38 3.99
CA ILE A 96 9.50 -14.17 4.37
C ILE A 96 10.32 -13.60 3.22
N ALA A 97 10.81 -14.42 2.29
CA ALA A 97 11.57 -13.96 1.14
C ALA A 97 10.70 -13.13 0.18
N GLU A 98 9.48 -13.61 -0.10
CA GLU A 98 8.49 -12.91 -0.93
C GLU A 98 8.02 -11.61 -0.26
N ILE A 99 7.88 -11.61 1.07
CA ILE A 99 7.54 -10.41 1.85
C ILE A 99 8.64 -9.36 1.71
N ASP A 100 9.90 -9.76 1.86
CA ASP A 100 11.05 -8.86 1.72
C ASP A 100 11.13 -8.27 0.31
N GLU A 101 10.90 -9.08 -0.70
CA GLU A 101 10.88 -8.62 -2.08
C GLU A 101 9.73 -7.62 -2.32
N GLU A 102 8.54 -7.88 -1.79
CA GLU A 102 7.41 -6.93 -1.91
C GLU A 102 7.70 -5.62 -1.18
N ILE A 103 8.26 -5.65 0.03
CA ILE A 103 8.68 -4.45 0.76
C ILE A 103 9.69 -3.66 -0.07
N LYS A 104 10.73 -4.32 -0.58
CA LYS A 104 11.74 -3.70 -1.44
C LYS A 104 11.14 -3.08 -2.70
N ASN A 105 10.21 -3.78 -3.35
CA ASN A 105 9.52 -3.28 -4.54
C ASN A 105 8.66 -2.06 -4.23
N ARG A 106 8.00 -2.03 -3.07
CA ARG A 106 7.24 -0.86 -2.60
C ARG A 106 8.17 0.33 -2.31
N GLU A 107 9.31 0.10 -1.66
CA GLU A 107 10.32 1.13 -1.43
C GLU A 107 10.88 1.69 -2.74
N LEU A 108 11.18 0.82 -3.71
CA LEU A 108 11.63 1.22 -5.04
C LEU A 108 10.55 2.00 -5.79
N MET A 109 9.30 1.57 -5.68
CA MET A 109 8.17 2.28 -6.25
C MET A 109 8.00 3.65 -5.59
N ASN A 110 8.09 3.74 -4.28
CA ASN A 110 8.07 5.00 -3.55
C ASN A 110 9.20 5.94 -4.00
N LYS A 111 10.43 5.44 -4.12
CA LYS A 111 11.57 6.22 -4.63
C LYS A 111 11.36 6.70 -6.07
N ARG A 112 10.70 5.89 -6.92
CA ARG A 112 10.37 6.29 -8.30
C ARG A 112 9.25 7.34 -8.35
N MET A 113 8.26 7.19 -7.49
CA MET A 113 7.18 8.17 -7.37
C MET A 113 7.68 9.49 -6.77
N PHE A 114 8.71 9.45 -5.93
CA PHE A 114 9.15 10.55 -5.09
C PHE A 114 10.69 10.66 -5.07
N PRO A 115 11.32 11.03 -6.19
CA PRO A 115 12.79 10.98 -6.35
C PRO A 115 13.59 11.93 -5.46
N GLU A 116 12.98 12.94 -4.83
CA GLU A 116 13.66 13.98 -4.08
C GLU A 116 13.62 13.79 -2.54
N GLY A 117 14.03 12.60 -2.09
CA GLY A 117 14.46 12.46 -0.67
C GLY A 117 13.35 12.36 0.38
N GLY A 118 12.17 11.94 -0.01
CA GLY A 118 11.09 11.64 0.92
C GLY A 118 9.87 12.51 0.70
N TYR A 119 8.76 11.82 0.61
CA TYR A 119 7.47 12.46 0.51
C TYR A 119 7.19 13.21 1.79
N LYS A 120 7.15 14.51 1.70
CA LYS A 120 6.45 15.30 2.69
C LYS A 120 4.97 15.13 2.35
N TYR A 121 4.34 14.10 2.93
CA TYR A 121 2.89 13.99 2.87
C TYR A 121 2.30 15.30 3.35
N LEU A 122 1.41 15.85 2.55
CA LEU A 122 0.62 17.00 2.97
C LEU A 122 -0.68 16.46 3.54
N GLU A 123 -0.96 16.80 4.78
CA GLU A 123 -2.24 16.51 5.38
C GLU A 123 -3.29 17.51 4.86
N LEU A 124 -4.44 16.98 4.47
CA LEU A 124 -5.62 17.78 4.14
C LEU A 124 -6.52 17.85 5.37
N GLU A 125 -6.94 19.05 5.71
CA GLU A 125 -7.92 19.28 6.76
C GLU A 125 -9.30 19.52 6.16
N VAL A 126 -10.30 18.77 6.61
CA VAL A 126 -11.70 19.04 6.26
C VAL A 126 -12.09 20.43 6.79
N GLY A 127 -12.72 21.25 5.93
CA GLY A 127 -13.07 22.64 6.24
C GLY A 127 -12.00 23.67 5.82
N LYS A 128 -10.87 23.24 5.29
CA LYS A 128 -9.80 24.13 4.76
C LYS A 128 -9.70 24.03 3.24
N PRO A 129 -9.18 25.06 2.57
CA PRO A 129 -8.90 24.99 1.14
C PRO A 129 -7.73 24.03 0.85
N LEU A 130 -7.61 23.62 -0.42
CA LEU A 130 -6.41 22.91 -0.89
C LEU A 130 -5.15 23.77 -0.66
N PRO A 131 -4.05 23.18 -0.18
CA PRO A 131 -2.80 23.90 0.04
C PRO A 131 -2.05 24.15 -1.27
N GLY A 132 -1.63 25.38 -1.51
CA GLY A 132 -0.83 25.76 -2.69
C GLY A 132 -1.64 25.76 -3.99
N HIS A 133 -0.92 25.61 -5.11
CA HIS A 133 -1.48 25.62 -6.45
C HIS A 133 -1.15 24.33 -7.19
N PHE A 134 -2.01 23.93 -8.13
CA PHE A 134 -1.72 22.84 -9.06
C PHE A 134 -1.97 23.27 -10.50
N ALA A 135 -1.20 22.67 -11.40
CA ALA A 135 -1.34 22.81 -12.85
C ALA A 135 -0.95 21.47 -13.48
N GLU A 136 -1.94 20.70 -13.85
CA GLU A 136 -1.79 19.33 -14.34
C GLU A 136 -2.46 19.20 -15.71
N TYR A 137 -2.16 18.14 -16.44
CA TYR A 137 -2.80 17.81 -17.71
C TYR A 137 -3.49 16.46 -17.65
N ASP A 138 -4.63 16.35 -18.34
CA ASP A 138 -5.25 15.05 -18.53
C ASP A 138 -4.66 14.31 -19.75
N ILE A 139 -5.04 13.04 -19.92
CA ILE A 139 -4.57 12.19 -21.02
C ILE A 139 -5.00 12.69 -22.40
N ASP A 140 -5.95 13.62 -22.47
CA ASP A 140 -6.43 14.22 -23.71
C ASP A 140 -5.81 15.60 -23.97
N GLY A 141 -4.89 16.04 -23.08
CA GLY A 141 -4.13 17.27 -23.23
C GLY A 141 -4.85 18.50 -22.67
N ASN A 142 -5.96 18.35 -21.98
CA ASN A 142 -6.65 19.47 -21.35
C ASN A 142 -5.91 19.87 -20.05
N PRO A 143 -5.69 21.18 -19.83
CA PRO A 143 -5.12 21.66 -18.59
C PRO A 143 -6.15 21.64 -17.45
N TRP A 144 -5.65 21.35 -16.24
CA TRP A 144 -6.42 21.42 -15.00
C TRP A 144 -5.65 22.24 -13.97
N THR A 145 -6.25 23.31 -13.48
CA THR A 145 -5.65 24.21 -12.48
C THR A 145 -6.66 24.50 -11.38
N ASP A 146 -6.18 25.04 -10.28
CA ASP A 146 -7.06 25.49 -9.18
C ASP A 146 -8.05 26.58 -9.63
N GLU A 147 -7.70 27.41 -10.61
CA GLU A 147 -8.65 28.37 -11.20
C GLU A 147 -9.76 27.68 -12.01
N LEU A 148 -9.42 26.68 -12.79
CA LEU A 148 -10.39 25.98 -13.65
C LEU A 148 -11.42 25.15 -12.87
N ILE A 149 -11.12 24.79 -11.63
CA ILE A 149 -12.05 24.05 -10.77
C ILE A 149 -12.91 24.95 -9.88
N LYS A 150 -12.62 26.26 -9.79
CA LYS A 150 -13.42 27.20 -9.00
C LYS A 150 -14.88 27.25 -9.43
N GLY A 151 -15.77 27.37 -8.46
CA GLY A 151 -17.20 27.41 -8.71
C GLY A 151 -17.84 26.06 -9.02
N ARG A 152 -17.07 24.97 -8.87
CA ARG A 152 -17.53 23.60 -9.14
C ARG A 152 -17.34 22.71 -7.92
N LYS A 153 -18.27 21.81 -7.69
CA LYS A 153 -18.03 20.67 -6.81
C LYS A 153 -17.05 19.72 -7.51
N VAL A 154 -16.01 19.27 -6.80
CA VAL A 154 -14.96 18.43 -7.40
C VAL A 154 -14.81 17.17 -6.60
N VAL A 155 -14.75 16.04 -7.30
CA VAL A 155 -14.36 14.74 -6.71
C VAL A 155 -13.07 14.29 -7.35
N VAL A 156 -12.06 14.03 -6.53
CA VAL A 156 -10.77 13.48 -6.96
C VAL A 156 -10.68 12.05 -6.47
N ASN A 157 -10.30 11.13 -7.36
CA ASN A 157 -9.95 9.76 -7.03
C ASN A 157 -8.51 9.50 -7.46
N ALA A 158 -7.60 9.30 -6.50
CA ALA A 158 -6.23 8.94 -6.80
C ALA A 158 -6.05 7.42 -6.78
N TRP A 159 -5.37 6.89 -7.81
CA TRP A 159 -5.19 5.47 -8.02
C TRP A 159 -3.86 5.17 -8.74
N PHE A 160 -3.50 3.89 -8.85
CA PHE A 160 -2.39 3.44 -9.71
C PHE A 160 -2.66 2.04 -10.26
N SER A 161 -1.91 1.64 -11.27
CA SER A 161 -2.15 0.41 -12.04
C SER A 161 -2.05 -0.89 -11.22
N GLY A 162 -1.30 -0.89 -10.13
CA GLY A 162 -1.16 -2.03 -9.21
C GLY A 162 -2.20 -2.06 -8.09
N CYS A 163 -3.11 -1.09 -8.03
CA CYS A 163 -4.13 -0.99 -6.99
C CYS A 163 -5.37 -1.82 -7.36
N GLY A 164 -5.43 -3.06 -6.91
CA GLY A 164 -6.56 -3.95 -7.17
C GLY A 164 -7.93 -3.39 -6.74
N PRO A 165 -8.09 -2.85 -5.53
CA PRO A 165 -9.33 -2.19 -5.10
C PRO A 165 -9.73 -1.04 -6.03
N CYS A 166 -8.78 -0.17 -6.42
CA CYS A 166 -9.05 0.96 -7.31
C CYS A 166 -9.60 0.48 -8.66
N LEU A 167 -8.98 -0.55 -9.25
CA LEU A 167 -9.40 -1.07 -10.55
C LEU A 167 -10.80 -1.71 -10.51
N ARG A 168 -11.19 -2.27 -9.37
CA ARG A 168 -12.53 -2.87 -9.20
C ARG A 168 -13.64 -1.83 -9.08
N GLU A 169 -13.35 -0.66 -8.51
CA GLU A 169 -14.37 0.38 -8.32
C GLU A 169 -14.60 1.27 -9.56
N MET A 170 -13.67 1.29 -10.52
CA MET A 170 -13.76 2.18 -11.70
C MET A 170 -15.10 2.13 -12.44
N PRO A 171 -15.70 0.96 -12.74
CA PRO A 171 -17.03 0.91 -13.38
C PRO A 171 -18.12 1.58 -12.53
N ILE A 172 -18.08 1.37 -11.19
CA ILE A 172 -19.04 1.96 -10.26
C ILE A 172 -18.89 3.49 -10.21
N LEU A 173 -17.64 3.97 -10.21
CA LEU A 173 -17.36 5.42 -10.20
C LEU A 173 -17.77 6.09 -11.52
N SER A 174 -17.72 5.38 -12.63
CA SER A 174 -18.20 5.89 -13.92
C SER A 174 -19.67 6.26 -13.89
N GLU A 175 -20.49 5.50 -13.15
CA GLU A 175 -21.92 5.79 -12.97
C GLU A 175 -22.15 7.12 -12.22
N TRP A 176 -21.22 7.53 -11.35
CA TRP A 176 -21.34 8.78 -10.61
C TRP A 176 -21.34 10.02 -11.52
N LYS A 177 -20.54 9.98 -12.59
CA LYS A 177 -20.50 11.07 -13.56
C LYS A 177 -21.82 11.26 -14.30
N GLU A 178 -22.54 10.17 -14.53
CA GLU A 178 -23.87 10.20 -15.14
C GLU A 178 -24.93 10.67 -14.15
N LEU A 179 -24.82 10.25 -12.89
CA LEU A 179 -25.75 10.61 -11.82
C LEU A 179 -25.63 12.08 -11.35
N LEU A 180 -24.45 12.68 -11.54
CA LEU A 180 -24.09 14.00 -11.01
C LEU A 180 -23.40 14.85 -12.09
N PRO A 181 -24.11 15.26 -13.15
CA PRO A 181 -23.51 15.93 -14.30
C PRO A 181 -22.87 17.29 -13.97
N ASP A 182 -23.30 17.95 -12.89
CA ASP A 182 -22.79 19.25 -12.43
C ASP A 182 -21.52 19.14 -11.60
N VAL A 183 -21.08 17.92 -11.29
CA VAL A 183 -19.88 17.65 -10.51
C VAL A 183 -18.68 17.39 -11.43
N LEU A 184 -17.54 17.99 -11.14
CA LEU A 184 -16.29 17.71 -11.82
C LEU A 184 -15.63 16.46 -11.21
N PHE A 185 -15.42 15.45 -12.04
CA PHE A 185 -14.76 14.22 -11.65
C PHE A 185 -13.35 14.15 -12.24
N LEU A 186 -12.33 14.12 -11.36
CA LEU A 186 -10.92 14.01 -11.69
C LEU A 186 -10.37 12.67 -11.17
N SER A 187 -9.83 11.89 -12.06
CA SER A 187 -9.09 10.68 -11.77
C SER A 187 -7.61 11.00 -11.88
N VAL A 188 -6.84 10.84 -10.82
CA VAL A 188 -5.43 11.24 -10.79
C VAL A 188 -4.51 10.05 -10.63
N ASN A 189 -3.42 10.05 -11.38
CA ASN A 189 -2.46 8.96 -11.43
C ASN A 189 -1.06 9.49 -11.71
N PHE A 190 -0.05 9.00 -11.00
CA PHE A 190 1.36 9.40 -11.16
C PHE A 190 2.09 8.67 -12.30
N GLU A 191 1.42 7.73 -12.97
CA GLU A 191 2.00 6.96 -14.07
C GLU A 191 1.84 7.71 -15.40
N LYS A 192 2.53 7.24 -16.44
CA LYS A 192 2.52 7.87 -17.77
C LYS A 192 1.18 7.73 -18.50
N ALA A 193 0.87 8.71 -19.34
CA ALA A 193 -0.39 8.84 -20.07
C ALA A 193 -0.84 7.56 -20.77
N ASP A 194 0.07 6.88 -21.49
CA ASP A 194 -0.26 5.66 -22.24
C ASP A 194 -0.77 4.54 -21.35
N LYS A 195 -0.16 4.41 -20.15
CA LYS A 195 -0.56 3.40 -19.19
C LYS A 195 -1.92 3.74 -18.57
N VAL A 196 -2.13 5.01 -18.21
CA VAL A 196 -3.39 5.51 -17.69
C VAL A 196 -4.51 5.29 -18.72
N ARG A 197 -4.31 5.74 -19.95
CA ARG A 197 -5.27 5.60 -21.07
C ARG A 197 -5.67 4.14 -21.28
N ARG A 198 -4.71 3.24 -21.39
CA ARG A 198 -4.96 1.81 -21.60
C ARG A 198 -5.85 1.23 -20.49
N ILE A 199 -5.54 1.51 -19.22
CA ILE A 199 -6.28 0.93 -18.10
C ILE A 199 -7.67 1.52 -17.99
N THR A 200 -7.82 2.83 -18.11
CA THR A 200 -9.12 3.51 -18.02
C THR A 200 -10.06 3.07 -19.12
N GLN A 201 -9.56 2.91 -20.35
CA GLN A 201 -10.32 2.35 -21.46
C GLN A 201 -10.75 0.89 -21.21
N GLN A 202 -9.82 0.03 -20.76
CA GLN A 202 -10.15 -1.36 -20.42
C GLN A 202 -11.18 -1.51 -19.30
N ARG A 203 -11.29 -0.53 -18.41
CA ARG A 203 -12.21 -0.52 -17.27
C ARG A 203 -13.48 0.28 -17.50
N GLY A 204 -13.61 0.94 -18.65
CA GLY A 204 -14.74 1.82 -18.93
C GLY A 204 -14.81 3.01 -17.97
N PHE A 205 -13.64 3.48 -17.47
CA PHE A 205 -13.59 4.60 -16.53
C PHE A 205 -13.64 5.92 -17.28
N ASN A 206 -14.70 6.70 -17.11
CA ASN A 206 -15.07 7.85 -17.97
C ASN A 206 -14.82 9.23 -17.37
N TRP A 207 -14.03 9.33 -16.29
CA TRP A 207 -13.67 10.60 -15.66
C TRP A 207 -12.62 11.36 -16.49
N ASN A 208 -12.22 12.56 -16.05
CA ASN A 208 -11.06 13.25 -16.60
C ASN A 208 -9.80 12.68 -15.94
N HIS A 209 -8.86 12.17 -16.72
CA HIS A 209 -7.73 11.38 -16.23
C HIS A 209 -6.45 12.18 -16.24
N ILE A 210 -6.08 12.77 -15.11
CA ILE A 210 -4.78 13.39 -14.90
C ILE A 210 -3.71 12.30 -14.81
N TYR A 211 -2.62 12.46 -15.54
CA TYR A 211 -1.47 11.56 -15.55
C TYR A 211 -0.21 12.26 -15.06
N ASP A 212 0.83 11.49 -14.71
CA ASP A 212 2.12 12.00 -14.19
C ASP A 212 1.94 13.01 -13.04
N ASP A 213 0.83 12.86 -12.29
CA ASP A 213 0.40 13.76 -11.22
C ASP A 213 1.47 13.90 -10.14
N LYS A 214 1.76 15.14 -9.77
CA LYS A 214 2.71 15.50 -8.72
C LYS A 214 2.05 16.19 -7.54
N TYR A 215 0.82 16.62 -7.70
CA TYR A 215 0.12 17.41 -6.71
C TYR A 215 -0.79 16.55 -5.81
N PHE A 216 -1.80 15.90 -6.36
CA PHE A 216 -2.81 15.17 -5.58
C PHE A 216 -2.26 13.91 -4.93
N VAL A 217 -1.32 13.23 -5.58
CA VAL A 217 -0.71 12.02 -5.05
C VAL A 217 0.00 12.25 -3.71
N ARG A 218 0.39 13.50 -3.40
CA ARG A 218 0.97 13.88 -2.11
C ARG A 218 0.01 13.75 -0.93
N PHE A 219 -1.28 13.75 -1.17
CA PHE A 219 -2.29 13.62 -0.12
C PHE A 219 -2.67 12.17 0.18
N VAL A 220 -2.17 11.22 -0.60
CA VAL A 220 -2.43 9.78 -0.38
C VAL A 220 -1.91 9.33 0.99
N GLY A 221 -0.80 9.89 1.42
CA GLY A 221 -0.22 9.62 2.72
C GLY A 221 0.10 8.13 2.93
N THR A 222 0.15 7.73 4.19
CA THR A 222 0.37 6.34 4.59
C THR A 222 -0.89 5.48 4.45
N GLY A 223 -2.05 6.09 4.20
CA GLY A 223 -3.33 5.39 4.05
C GLY A 223 -3.46 4.58 2.76
N GLY A 224 -2.59 4.84 1.78
CA GLY A 224 -2.56 4.12 0.51
C GLY A 224 -3.70 4.48 -0.45
N PHE A 225 -3.78 3.73 -1.55
CA PHE A 225 -4.78 3.93 -2.60
C PHE A 225 -5.99 2.99 -2.44
N PRO A 226 -7.17 3.43 -2.94
CA PRO A 226 -7.47 4.74 -3.52
C PRO A 226 -7.54 5.84 -2.46
N LEU A 227 -7.25 7.09 -2.87
CA LEU A 227 -7.62 8.28 -2.10
C LEU A 227 -8.86 8.91 -2.75
N PHE A 228 -9.83 9.26 -1.92
CA PHE A 228 -10.94 10.14 -2.30
C PHE A 228 -10.80 11.51 -1.65
N LEU A 229 -11.05 12.55 -2.44
CA LEU A 229 -11.12 13.92 -2.01
C LEU A 229 -12.38 14.55 -2.60
N VAL A 230 -13.15 15.28 -1.79
CA VAL A 230 -14.32 16.06 -2.24
C VAL A 230 -14.12 17.51 -1.87
N LEU A 231 -14.26 18.38 -2.85
CA LEU A 231 -14.22 19.83 -2.68
C LEU A 231 -15.61 20.42 -2.98
N ASP A 232 -15.99 21.43 -2.22
CA ASP A 232 -17.15 22.26 -2.58
C ASP A 232 -16.79 23.32 -3.63
N GLU A 233 -17.78 24.11 -4.05
CA GLU A 233 -17.66 25.19 -5.04
C GLU A 233 -16.67 26.29 -4.63
N LYS A 234 -16.35 26.41 -3.33
CA LYS A 234 -15.37 27.36 -2.80
C LYS A 234 -13.95 26.75 -2.75
N GLY A 235 -13.79 25.50 -3.19
CA GLY A 235 -12.52 24.78 -3.12
C GLY A 235 -12.16 24.29 -1.71
N ILE A 236 -13.15 24.23 -0.82
CA ILE A 236 -12.95 23.76 0.56
C ILE A 236 -13.07 22.24 0.59
N VAL A 237 -12.12 21.57 1.24
CA VAL A 237 -12.14 20.14 1.46
C VAL A 237 -13.34 19.75 2.33
N ARG A 238 -14.21 18.92 1.81
CA ARG A 238 -15.38 18.38 2.51
C ARG A 238 -15.23 16.93 2.89
N TYR A 239 -14.37 16.22 2.19
CA TYR A 239 -14.01 14.85 2.50
C TYR A 239 -12.57 14.56 2.04
N VAL A 240 -11.86 13.79 2.83
CA VAL A 240 -10.59 13.14 2.45
C VAL A 240 -10.54 11.78 3.13
N GLY A 241 -10.22 10.74 2.37
CA GLY A 241 -10.12 9.39 2.94
C GLY A 241 -9.52 8.37 2.00
N ASN A 242 -8.81 7.41 2.58
CA ASN A 242 -8.17 6.32 1.86
C ASN A 242 -9.01 5.05 1.89
N GLY A 243 -8.78 4.19 0.89
CA GLY A 243 -9.47 2.91 0.74
C GLY A 243 -10.91 3.07 0.25
N THR A 244 -11.50 1.95 -0.15
CA THR A 244 -12.84 1.89 -0.74
C THR A 244 -13.62 0.68 -0.23
N ASN A 245 -14.91 0.88 -0.05
CA ASN A 245 -15.93 -0.16 0.11
C ASN A 245 -17.30 0.45 -0.18
N ASP A 246 -18.36 -0.37 -0.23
CA ASP A 246 -19.70 0.10 -0.56
C ASP A 246 -20.21 1.18 0.40
N GLY A 247 -19.96 1.02 1.70
CA GLY A 247 -20.38 1.99 2.72
C GLY A 247 -19.71 3.37 2.53
N LYS A 248 -18.38 3.39 2.34
CA LYS A 248 -17.65 4.62 2.05
C LYS A 248 -18.12 5.30 0.77
N ARG A 249 -18.36 4.54 -0.30
CA ARG A 249 -18.87 5.10 -1.56
C ARG A 249 -20.25 5.71 -1.39
N ALA A 250 -21.13 5.04 -0.66
CA ALA A 250 -22.47 5.57 -0.36
C ALA A 250 -22.41 6.86 0.48
N GLU A 251 -21.51 6.90 1.47
CA GLU A 251 -21.27 8.11 2.29
C GLU A 251 -20.78 9.29 1.44
N ILE A 252 -19.77 9.07 0.61
CA ILE A 252 -19.22 10.09 -0.28
C ILE A 252 -20.29 10.61 -1.23
N LEU A 253 -21.06 9.71 -1.86
CA LEU A 253 -22.12 10.07 -2.79
C LEU A 253 -23.22 10.89 -2.10
N LYS A 254 -23.61 10.51 -0.88
CA LYS A 254 -24.56 11.27 -0.06
C LYS A 254 -24.02 12.67 0.26
N LEU A 255 -22.75 12.77 0.63
CA LEU A 255 -22.12 14.06 0.90
C LEU A 255 -22.14 14.96 -0.34
N ILE A 256 -21.71 14.47 -1.51
CA ILE A 256 -21.67 15.27 -2.75
C ILE A 256 -23.06 15.82 -3.10
N LYS A 257 -24.11 15.01 -2.91
CA LYS A 257 -25.50 15.44 -3.15
C LYS A 257 -25.98 16.50 -2.17
N SER A 258 -25.38 16.60 -1.00
CA SER A 258 -25.76 17.57 0.04
C SER A 258 -25.00 18.91 -0.06
N LEU A 259 -23.93 18.98 -0.85
CA LEU A 259 -23.19 20.21 -1.13
C LEU A 259 -23.91 21.07 -2.17
#